data_31cb67eb8674baec9cbaaedc95c7e035
#
_entry.id   31cb67eb8674baec9cbaaedc95c7e035
#
_cell.length_a   1.000
_cell.length_b   1.000
_cell.length_c   1.000
_cell.angle_alpha   90.00
_cell.angle_beta   90.00
_cell.angle_gamma   90.00
#
_symmetry.space_group_name_H-M   'P 1'
#
loop_
_entity.id
_entity.type
_entity.pdbx_description
1 polymer ?
#
loop_
_entity_poly.entity_id
_entity_poly.type
_entity_poly.pdbx_seq_one_letter_code
_entity_poly.pdbx_strand_id
1 'polypeptide(L)'
;MFIVMSYLKNRLQDKIRKYLRRKNKVNSKIKSLNPDYRLLVERSNLYVKAQVLDAMGNVVAVCSDKSATGATKTERAANAGENFAVVLKEKNVSSLTFDRNGYLYHGRIKAFADGLRKGGIQF
;
A
#
# COMPACT_ATOMS: atom_id res chain seq x y z
N MET A 1 2.70 34.17 21.66
CA MET A 1 3.49 33.47 20.64
C MET A 1 3.83 32.04 21.06
N PHE A 2 4.36 31.81 22.26
CA PHE A 2 4.66 30.46 22.75
C PHE A 2 3.43 29.53 22.83
N ILE A 3 2.28 30.05 23.26
CA ILE A 3 1.03 29.27 23.39
C ILE A 3 0.57 28.75 22.03
N VAL A 4 0.63 29.58 20.98
CA VAL A 4 0.23 29.20 19.61
C VAL A 4 1.16 28.13 19.04
N MET A 5 2.46 28.29 19.22
CA MET A 5 3.46 27.31 18.75
C MET A 5 3.28 25.95 19.47
N SER A 6 3.05 25.97 20.77
CA SER A 6 2.78 24.76 21.55
C SER A 6 1.50 24.06 21.08
N TYR A 7 0.45 24.82 20.82
CA TYR A 7 -0.81 24.29 20.29
C TYR A 7 -0.63 23.60 18.93
N LEU A 8 0.06 24.27 18.00
CA LEU A 8 0.33 23.71 16.66
C LEU A 8 1.19 22.44 16.74
N LYS A 9 2.20 22.44 17.60
CA LYS A 9 3.04 21.27 17.83
C LYS A 9 2.25 20.08 18.35
N ASN A 10 1.38 20.31 19.33
CA ASN A 10 0.52 19.28 19.89
C ASN A 10 -0.45 18.72 18.84
N ARG A 11 -1.00 19.58 18.00
CA ARG A 11 -1.92 19.19 16.93
C ARG A 11 -1.23 18.28 15.88
N LEU A 12 0.01 18.59 15.51
CA LEU A 12 0.81 17.75 14.62
C LEU A 12 1.13 16.39 15.26
N GLN A 13 1.50 16.39 16.54
CA GLN A 13 1.78 15.14 17.27
C GLN A 13 0.53 14.25 17.34
N ASP A 14 -0.67 14.84 17.52
CA ASP A 14 -1.92 14.08 17.52
C ASP A 14 -2.20 13.44 16.16
N LYS A 15 -1.96 14.15 15.08
CA LYS A 15 -2.10 13.58 13.72
C LYS A 15 -1.17 12.39 13.50
N ILE A 16 0.09 12.52 13.87
CA ILE A 16 1.09 11.46 13.76
C ILE A 16 0.69 10.26 14.61
N ARG A 17 0.26 10.50 15.85
CA ARG A 17 -0.19 9.45 16.77
C ARG A 17 -1.37 8.66 16.20
N LYS A 18 -2.36 9.34 15.64
CA LYS A 18 -3.53 8.70 15.01
C LYS A 18 -3.14 7.87 13.80
N TYR A 19 -2.24 8.38 12.97
CA TYR A 19 -1.73 7.65 11.81
C TYR A 19 -1.00 6.38 12.24
N LEU A 20 -0.07 6.48 13.20
CA LEU A 20 0.70 5.34 13.70
C LEU A 20 -0.20 4.28 14.33
N ARG A 21 -1.25 4.70 15.05
CA ARG A 21 -2.21 3.77 15.64
C ARG A 21 -2.94 2.96 14.58
N ARG A 22 -3.41 3.61 13.49
CA ARG A 22 -4.06 2.92 12.37
C ARG A 22 -3.10 1.94 11.69
N LYS A 23 -1.88 2.39 11.42
CA LYS A 23 -0.83 1.57 10.81
C LYS A 23 -0.51 0.35 11.66
N ASN A 24 -0.31 0.53 12.96
CA ASN A 24 0.03 -0.55 13.87
C ASN A 24 -1.11 -1.56 14.03
N LYS A 25 -2.36 -1.10 14.03
CA LYS A 25 -3.54 -1.97 14.10
C LYS A 25 -3.60 -2.89 12.88
N VAL A 26 -3.41 -2.36 11.68
CA VAL A 26 -3.39 -3.14 10.44
C VAL A 26 -2.20 -4.11 10.44
N ASN A 27 -1.02 -3.65 10.80
CA ASN A 27 0.19 -4.47 10.86
C ASN A 27 0.05 -5.63 11.84
N SER A 28 -0.50 -5.37 13.03
CA SER A 28 -0.72 -6.40 14.04
C SER A 28 -1.68 -7.47 13.55
N LYS A 29 -2.77 -7.07 12.88
CA LYS A 29 -3.73 -7.99 12.31
C LYS A 29 -3.09 -8.87 11.22
N ILE A 30 -2.32 -8.29 10.34
CA ILE A 30 -1.62 -9.01 9.26
C ILE A 30 -0.62 -10.01 9.84
N LYS A 31 0.17 -9.59 10.83
CA LYS A 31 1.13 -10.48 11.51
C LYS A 31 0.45 -11.66 12.19
N SER A 32 -0.74 -11.44 12.78
CA SER A 32 -1.49 -12.53 13.45
C SER A 32 -2.03 -13.55 12.47
N LEU A 33 -2.30 -13.16 11.22
CA LEU A 33 -2.75 -14.04 10.14
C LEU A 33 -1.61 -14.86 9.53
N ASN A 34 -0.36 -14.46 9.77
CA ASN A 34 0.85 -15.16 9.33
C ASN A 34 0.84 -15.49 7.82
N PRO A 35 0.65 -14.50 6.93
CA PRO A 35 0.49 -14.74 5.50
C PRO A 35 1.79 -15.19 4.85
N ASP A 36 1.70 -16.04 3.80
CA ASP A 36 2.86 -16.44 3.00
C ASP A 36 3.45 -15.25 2.24
N TYR A 37 2.58 -14.38 1.71
CA TYR A 37 2.98 -13.18 0.99
C TYR A 37 2.20 -11.98 1.51
N ARG A 38 2.90 -10.88 1.66
CA ARG A 38 2.32 -9.61 2.12
C ARG A 38 2.67 -8.52 1.11
N LEU A 39 1.67 -7.83 0.59
CA LEU A 39 1.87 -6.68 -0.28
C LEU A 39 1.78 -5.41 0.55
N LEU A 40 2.87 -4.65 0.60
CA LEU A 40 2.97 -3.38 1.30
C LEU A 40 2.90 -2.24 0.29
N VAL A 41 1.92 -1.35 0.47
CA VAL A 41 1.71 -0.19 -0.39
C VAL A 41 2.28 1.06 0.25
N GLU A 42 2.99 1.87 -0.53
CA GLU A 42 3.42 3.21 -0.15
C GLU A 42 2.89 4.22 -1.17
N ARG A 43 2.38 5.34 -0.67
CA ARG A 43 1.84 6.41 -1.50
C ARG A 43 2.58 7.73 -1.23
N SER A 44 3.11 8.33 -2.28
CA SER A 44 3.56 9.72 -2.27
C SER A 44 2.58 10.58 -3.08
N ASN A 45 2.79 11.90 -3.10
CA ASN A 45 1.96 12.79 -3.92
C ASN A 45 2.06 12.46 -5.42
N LEU A 46 3.19 11.94 -5.86
CA LEU A 46 3.46 11.66 -7.28
C LEU A 46 3.16 10.22 -7.66
N TYR A 47 3.54 9.25 -6.83
CA TYR A 47 3.52 7.83 -7.20
C TYR A 47 2.97 6.94 -6.10
N VAL A 48 2.40 5.81 -6.53
CA VAL A 48 2.10 4.66 -5.67
C VAL A 48 3.18 3.62 -5.91
N LYS A 49 3.76 3.10 -4.83
CA LYS A 49 4.75 2.02 -4.85
C LYS A 49 4.22 0.83 -4.09
N ALA A 50 4.60 -0.35 -4.50
CA ALA A 50 4.22 -1.57 -3.81
C ALA A 50 5.38 -2.54 -3.75
N GLN A 51 5.46 -3.29 -2.66
CA GLN A 51 6.44 -4.35 -2.46
C GLN A 51 5.70 -5.60 -2.00
N VAL A 52 6.09 -6.74 -2.53
CA VAL A 52 5.61 -8.03 -2.03
C VAL A 52 6.72 -8.67 -1.22
N LEU A 53 6.41 -8.95 0.04
CA LEU A 53 7.33 -9.59 0.98
C LEU A 53 6.88 -11.04 1.21
N ASP A 54 7.84 -11.94 1.39
CA ASP A 54 7.55 -13.31 1.78
C ASP A 54 7.36 -13.43 3.31
N ALA A 55 7.11 -14.64 3.81
CA ALA A 55 6.92 -14.90 5.23
C ALA A 55 8.15 -14.54 6.09
N MET A 56 9.34 -14.53 5.49
CA MET A 56 10.59 -14.17 6.16
C MET A 56 10.94 -12.69 6.07
N GLY A 57 10.14 -11.91 5.33
CA GLY A 57 10.36 -10.48 5.14
C GLY A 57 11.25 -10.11 3.97
N ASN A 58 11.64 -11.07 3.13
CA ASN A 58 12.43 -10.80 1.93
C ASN A 58 11.53 -10.21 0.83
N VAL A 59 12.06 -9.25 0.08
CA VAL A 59 11.34 -8.63 -1.04
C VAL A 59 11.33 -9.59 -2.23
N VAL A 60 10.14 -10.01 -2.65
CA VAL A 60 9.94 -10.89 -3.80
C VAL A 60 9.78 -10.10 -5.09
N ALA A 61 9.02 -9.00 -5.03
CA ALA A 61 8.75 -8.16 -6.19
C ALA A 61 8.48 -6.71 -5.76
N VAL A 62 8.77 -5.77 -6.65
CA VAL A 62 8.57 -4.34 -6.44
C VAL A 62 7.86 -3.75 -7.65
N CYS A 63 6.97 -2.78 -7.42
CA CYS A 63 6.22 -2.11 -8.47
C CYS A 63 6.08 -0.61 -8.16
N SER A 64 5.98 0.20 -9.21
CA SER A 64 5.63 1.63 -9.10
C SER A 64 4.73 2.00 -10.28
N ASP A 65 3.83 2.96 -10.10
CA ASP A 65 3.01 3.49 -11.18
C ASP A 65 3.73 4.58 -12.01
N LYS A 66 5.01 4.80 -11.75
CA LYS A 66 5.81 5.83 -12.45
C LYS A 66 5.82 5.65 -13.96
N SER A 67 5.94 4.41 -14.43
CA SER A 67 5.98 4.07 -15.85
C SER A 67 4.63 3.59 -16.40
N ALA A 68 3.58 3.54 -15.57
CA ALA A 68 2.26 3.12 -15.99
C ALA A 68 1.57 4.20 -16.85
N THR A 69 0.76 3.75 -17.81
CA THR A 69 -0.03 4.64 -18.66
C THR A 69 -1.35 5.02 -18.00
N GLY A 70 -1.87 6.19 -18.32
CA GLY A 70 -3.15 6.67 -17.83
C GLY A 70 -3.20 8.19 -17.78
N ALA A 71 -4.40 8.77 -18.01
CA ALA A 71 -4.61 10.21 -17.99
C ALA A 71 -4.60 10.77 -16.56
N THR A 72 -5.06 10.00 -15.58
CA THR A 72 -5.11 10.39 -14.17
C THR A 72 -4.21 9.49 -13.34
N LYS A 73 -3.90 9.93 -12.12
CA LYS A 73 -3.14 9.14 -11.15
C LYS A 73 -3.86 7.85 -10.78
N THR A 74 -5.18 7.89 -10.69
CA THR A 74 -6.02 6.73 -10.38
C THR A 74 -5.96 5.68 -11.50
N GLU A 75 -6.06 6.11 -12.76
CA GLU A 75 -5.92 5.21 -13.90
C GLU A 75 -4.54 4.58 -13.97
N ARG A 76 -3.49 5.37 -13.73
CA ARG A 76 -2.12 4.86 -13.69
C ARG A 76 -1.94 3.82 -12.59
N ALA A 77 -2.52 4.03 -11.42
CA ALA A 77 -2.47 3.07 -10.33
C ALA A 77 -3.19 1.76 -10.71
N ALA A 78 -4.35 1.83 -11.33
CA ALA A 78 -5.08 0.66 -11.80
C ALA A 78 -4.28 -0.13 -12.85
N ASN A 79 -3.69 0.55 -13.81
CA ASN A 79 -2.87 -0.08 -14.85
C ASN A 79 -1.60 -0.69 -14.27
N ALA A 80 -0.97 -0.03 -13.32
CA ALA A 80 0.18 -0.57 -12.60
C ALA A 80 -0.18 -1.85 -11.84
N GLY A 81 -1.36 -1.89 -11.23
CA GLY A 81 -1.88 -3.09 -10.55
C GLY A 81 -2.06 -4.26 -11.50
N GLU A 82 -2.66 -4.04 -12.66
CA GLU A 82 -2.83 -5.07 -13.69
C GLU A 82 -1.49 -5.61 -14.19
N ASN A 83 -0.54 -4.73 -14.48
CA ASN A 83 0.80 -5.11 -14.92
C ASN A 83 1.56 -5.88 -13.83
N PHE A 84 1.43 -5.44 -12.59
CA PHE A 84 2.08 -6.11 -11.46
C PHE A 84 1.50 -7.49 -11.20
N ALA A 85 0.20 -7.68 -11.44
CA ALA A 85 -0.44 -8.99 -11.33
C ALA A 85 0.20 -10.01 -12.29
N VAL A 86 0.54 -9.59 -13.50
CA VAL A 86 1.24 -10.45 -14.48
C VAL A 86 2.60 -10.86 -13.94
N VAL A 87 3.37 -9.92 -13.40
CA VAL A 87 4.70 -10.20 -12.82
C VAL A 87 4.59 -11.17 -11.64
N LEU A 88 3.59 -10.98 -10.77
CA LEU A 88 3.37 -11.86 -9.62
C LEU A 88 3.00 -13.28 -10.04
N LYS A 89 2.19 -13.44 -11.07
CA LYS A 89 1.85 -14.75 -11.61
C LYS A 89 3.05 -15.47 -12.19
N GLU A 90 3.95 -14.76 -12.87
CA GLU A 90 5.21 -15.31 -13.36
C GLU A 90 6.09 -15.82 -12.22
N LYS A 91 6.00 -15.21 -11.04
CA LYS A 91 6.72 -15.60 -9.83
C LYS A 91 5.95 -16.61 -8.97
N ASN A 92 4.84 -17.16 -9.48
CA ASN A 92 3.97 -18.11 -8.77
C ASN A 92 3.32 -17.54 -7.51
N VAL A 93 3.09 -16.24 -7.47
CA VAL A 93 2.35 -15.57 -6.39
C VAL A 93 0.93 -15.32 -6.89
N SER A 94 -0.01 -16.16 -6.48
CA SER A 94 -1.42 -16.04 -6.90
C SER A 94 -2.33 -15.47 -5.81
N SER A 95 -1.91 -15.54 -4.55
CA SER A 95 -2.63 -14.97 -3.42
C SER A 95 -1.67 -14.26 -2.48
N LEU A 96 -2.16 -13.21 -1.81
CA LEU A 96 -1.38 -12.44 -0.86
C LEU A 96 -2.30 -11.73 0.12
N THR A 97 -1.72 -11.12 1.16
CA THR A 97 -2.43 -10.22 2.06
C THR A 97 -2.08 -8.78 1.70
N PHE A 98 -3.10 -7.98 1.44
CA PHE A 98 -2.91 -6.57 1.08
C PHE A 98 -2.76 -5.72 2.34
N ASP A 99 -1.58 -5.11 2.52
CA ASP A 99 -1.30 -4.18 3.61
C ASP A 99 -1.32 -2.75 3.09
N ARG A 100 -2.37 -2.02 3.43
CA ARG A 100 -2.53 -0.62 3.03
C ARG A 100 -1.61 0.35 3.78
N ASN A 101 -0.79 -0.15 4.69
CA ASN A 101 0.22 0.63 5.43
C ASN A 101 -0.35 1.87 6.16
N GLY A 102 -1.57 1.76 6.71
CA GLY A 102 -2.24 2.85 7.41
C GLY A 102 -2.92 3.90 6.52
N TYR A 103 -2.77 3.82 5.21
CA TYR A 103 -3.49 4.68 4.27
C TYR A 103 -4.96 4.27 4.18
N LEU A 104 -5.83 5.23 3.82
CA LEU A 104 -7.22 4.91 3.54
C LEU A 104 -7.32 4.04 2.29
N TYR A 105 -8.16 3.01 2.35
CA TYR A 105 -8.46 2.16 1.20
C TYR A 105 -9.44 2.89 0.27
N HIS A 106 -8.91 3.89 -0.43
CA HIS A 106 -9.69 4.79 -1.28
C HIS A 106 -8.81 5.39 -2.39
N GLY A 107 -9.42 5.80 -3.48
CA GLY A 107 -8.75 6.47 -4.58
C GLY A 107 -7.67 5.61 -5.24
N ARG A 108 -6.44 6.10 -5.27
CA ARG A 108 -5.30 5.45 -5.94
C ARG A 108 -4.98 4.08 -5.36
N ILE A 109 -5.03 3.93 -4.05
CA ILE A 109 -4.72 2.65 -3.38
C ILE A 109 -5.80 1.62 -3.74
N LYS A 110 -7.06 2.00 -3.71
CA LYS A 110 -8.16 1.14 -4.12
C LYS A 110 -8.05 0.77 -5.60
N ALA A 111 -7.74 1.73 -6.47
CA ALA A 111 -7.56 1.49 -7.89
C ALA A 111 -6.43 0.49 -8.16
N PHE A 112 -5.31 0.60 -7.47
CA PHE A 112 -4.21 -0.35 -7.55
C PHE A 112 -4.64 -1.75 -7.12
N ALA A 113 -5.35 -1.87 -6.00
CA ALA A 113 -5.86 -3.14 -5.49
C ALA A 113 -6.87 -3.77 -6.45
N ASP A 114 -7.78 -2.98 -7.01
CA ASP A 114 -8.75 -3.45 -8.00
C ASP A 114 -8.04 -3.94 -9.27
N GLY A 115 -6.99 -3.26 -9.70
CA GLY A 115 -6.14 -3.69 -10.82
C GLY A 115 -5.49 -5.04 -10.57
N LEU A 116 -4.96 -5.27 -9.38
CA LEU A 116 -4.42 -6.57 -8.98
C LEU A 116 -5.48 -7.67 -9.02
N ARG A 117 -6.66 -7.43 -8.49
CA ARG A 117 -7.77 -8.38 -8.50
C ARG A 117 -8.23 -8.71 -9.92
N LYS A 118 -8.33 -7.70 -10.77
CA LYS A 118 -8.65 -7.84 -12.18
C LYS A 118 -7.62 -8.70 -12.90
N GLY A 119 -6.37 -8.59 -12.53
CA GLY A 119 -5.28 -9.42 -13.05
C GLY A 119 -5.27 -10.85 -12.50
N GLY A 120 -6.13 -11.19 -11.56
CA GLY A 120 -6.29 -12.55 -11.03
C GLY A 120 -5.57 -12.83 -9.72
N ILE A 121 -5.06 -11.83 -9.03
CA ILE A 121 -4.46 -11.99 -7.71
C ILE A 121 -5.59 -12.02 -6.67
N GLN A 122 -5.53 -12.97 -5.75
CA GLN A 122 -6.54 -13.15 -4.70
C GLN A 122 -6.09 -12.53 -3.38
N PHE A 123 -6.96 -11.71 -2.84
CA PHE A 123 -6.79 -11.17 -1.48
C PHE A 123 -8.09 -10.57 -0.97
#